data_afe0e35dd5bb8f192c087efd9c39f11d
#
_entry.id   afe0e35dd5bb8f192c087efd9c39f11d
#
_cell.length_a   1.000
_cell.length_b   1.000
_cell.length_c   1.000
_cell.angle_alpha   90.00
_cell.angle_beta   90.00
_cell.angle_gamma   90.00
#
_symmetry.space_group_name_H-M   'P 1'
#
loop_
_entity.id
_entity.type
_entity.pdbx_description
1 polymer ?
#
loop_
_entity_poly.entity_id
_entity_poly.type
_entity_poly.pdbx_seq_one_letter_code
_entity_poly.pdbx_strand_id
1 'polypeptide(L)'
;MALPRFSSPHAIGANRTQKVMLQVLAALAPGALALIALYGVGTLFNLLWCSAVALGTEALMLHLRKRPLAVFLKDGSALVTAVLLALALPPYAPWWLSLLASAFALVFGKHLYGGLGQNPFNPAMLGYVVVLVSFPLEMTRWPSPDAGLGLVDGLSRILGLGAPPPDAWAGATALDVLKNNHSLTIDELVAQSTAFGHVGGRGVELVNLAFLAGGLFLLWRKLFTWHAPLGMLGGLFVMSLLFWNGSGSDSHGSPLFHLFSGAAMLGAFFIVTDPVSGATSNRGRLVFGLGVGIVTYVIRAWGGYPDGVAFAVLLMNLAAPTIDYYTRPRTYGHKKPKRGFKLGE
;
A
#
# COMPACT_ATOMS: atom_id res chain seq x y z
N MET A 1 47.16 -2.20 -27.95
CA MET A 1 45.79 -2.69 -27.68
C MET A 1 45.54 -2.55 -26.20
N ALA A 2 44.73 -1.62 -25.75
CA ALA A 2 44.35 -1.46 -24.34
C ALA A 2 43.27 -2.52 -24.02
N LEU A 3 43.58 -3.44 -23.10
CA LEU A 3 42.60 -4.43 -22.61
C LEU A 3 41.43 -3.69 -21.94
N PRO A 4 40.17 -4.04 -22.23
CA PRO A 4 39.04 -3.45 -21.56
C PRO A 4 39.14 -3.76 -20.07
N ARG A 5 39.25 -2.73 -19.23
CA ARG A 5 39.21 -2.85 -17.77
C ARG A 5 37.77 -3.14 -17.34
N PHE A 6 37.41 -4.40 -17.24
CA PHE A 6 36.18 -4.78 -16.53
C PHE A 6 36.45 -4.69 -15.03
N SER A 7 35.87 -3.72 -14.38
CA SER A 7 36.18 -3.40 -12.98
C SER A 7 35.45 -4.31 -11.96
N SER A 8 34.73 -5.32 -12.34
CA SER A 8 34.16 -6.38 -11.48
C SER A 8 33.28 -7.30 -12.31
N PRO A 9 33.21 -8.64 -12.04
CA PRO A 9 32.20 -9.50 -12.62
C PRO A 9 30.84 -9.15 -11.98
N HIS A 10 30.17 -8.12 -12.50
CA HIS A 10 28.77 -7.94 -12.20
C HIS A 10 28.01 -9.09 -12.86
N ALA A 11 27.59 -10.06 -12.07
CA ALA A 11 26.61 -11.03 -12.50
C ALA A 11 25.33 -10.24 -12.82
N ILE A 12 25.18 -9.84 -14.09
CA ILE A 12 23.95 -9.23 -14.60
C ILE A 12 22.93 -10.35 -14.62
N GLY A 13 22.30 -10.60 -13.47
CA GLY A 13 21.21 -11.54 -13.34
C GLY A 13 20.05 -11.17 -14.26
N ALA A 14 19.18 -12.14 -14.56
CA ALA A 14 17.99 -11.94 -15.40
C ALA A 14 16.99 -10.89 -14.86
N ASN A 15 17.17 -10.39 -13.64
CA ASN A 15 16.31 -9.42 -12.98
C ASN A 15 16.82 -7.99 -13.16
N ARG A 16 16.57 -7.42 -14.34
CA ARG A 16 16.67 -5.98 -14.52
C ARG A 16 15.52 -5.31 -13.78
N THR A 17 15.75 -4.12 -13.17
CA THR A 17 14.72 -3.35 -12.44
C THR A 17 13.42 -3.23 -13.23
N GLN A 18 13.50 -2.88 -14.52
CA GLN A 18 12.35 -2.80 -15.40
C GLN A 18 11.53 -4.10 -15.45
N LYS A 19 12.19 -5.26 -15.55
CA LYS A 19 11.50 -6.57 -15.60
C LYS A 19 10.78 -6.87 -14.30
N VAL A 20 11.39 -6.53 -13.16
CA VAL A 20 10.79 -6.68 -11.83
C VAL A 20 9.55 -5.79 -11.70
N MET A 21 9.67 -4.50 -12.05
CA MET A 21 8.55 -3.55 -11.98
C MET A 21 7.38 -3.95 -12.88
N LEU A 22 7.65 -4.43 -14.11
CA LEU A 22 6.62 -4.97 -14.99
C LEU A 22 5.92 -6.21 -14.42
N GLN A 23 6.63 -7.08 -13.73
CA GLN A 23 6.01 -8.24 -13.05
C GLN A 23 5.13 -7.81 -11.88
N VAL A 24 5.53 -6.79 -11.12
CA VAL A 24 4.71 -6.21 -10.05
C VAL A 24 3.44 -5.59 -10.65
N LEU A 25 3.54 -4.82 -11.73
CA LEU A 25 2.37 -4.26 -12.42
C LEU A 25 1.42 -5.35 -12.94
N ALA A 26 1.96 -6.41 -13.54
CA ALA A 26 1.17 -7.55 -14.00
C ALA A 26 0.47 -8.26 -12.83
N ALA A 27 1.12 -8.39 -11.69
CA ALA A 27 0.56 -9.00 -10.49
C ALA A 27 -0.51 -8.12 -9.81
N LEU A 28 -0.45 -6.80 -9.98
CA LEU A 28 -1.48 -5.86 -9.51
C LEU A 28 -2.74 -5.89 -10.40
N ALA A 29 -2.63 -6.34 -11.66
CA ALA A 29 -3.72 -6.30 -12.62
C ALA A 29 -5.00 -7.01 -12.17
N PRO A 30 -4.98 -8.24 -11.58
CA PRO A 30 -6.21 -8.88 -11.09
C PRO A 30 -6.96 -8.04 -10.06
N GLY A 31 -6.24 -7.46 -9.08
CA GLY A 31 -6.83 -6.57 -8.06
C GLY A 31 -7.34 -5.26 -8.66
N ALA A 32 -6.62 -4.68 -9.61
CA ALA A 32 -7.04 -3.48 -10.33
C ALA A 32 -8.33 -3.74 -11.13
N LEU A 33 -8.43 -4.87 -11.82
CA LEU A 33 -9.63 -5.28 -12.55
C LEU A 33 -10.81 -5.51 -11.60
N ALA A 34 -10.57 -6.14 -10.44
CA ALA A 34 -11.61 -6.33 -9.43
C ALA A 34 -12.13 -4.98 -8.89
N LEU A 35 -11.23 -4.00 -8.62
CA LEU A 35 -11.61 -2.65 -8.21
C LEU A 35 -12.36 -1.89 -9.30
N ILE A 36 -11.95 -2.02 -10.57
CA ILE A 36 -12.68 -1.42 -11.70
C ILE A 36 -14.08 -2.06 -11.84
N ALA A 37 -14.20 -3.37 -11.67
CA ALA A 37 -15.50 -4.04 -11.71
C ALA A 37 -16.40 -3.61 -10.55
N LEU A 38 -15.83 -3.36 -9.36
CA LEU A 38 -16.57 -2.96 -8.16
C LEU A 38 -17.00 -1.49 -8.18
N TYR A 39 -16.09 -0.58 -8.57
CA TYR A 39 -16.27 0.87 -8.46
C TYR A 39 -16.32 1.62 -9.80
N GLY A 40 -16.14 0.91 -10.89
CA GLY A 40 -16.33 1.46 -12.24
C GLY A 40 -15.21 2.40 -12.71
N VAL A 41 -15.62 3.39 -13.50
CA VAL A 41 -14.73 4.30 -14.26
C VAL A 41 -13.80 5.15 -13.36
N GLY A 42 -14.20 5.42 -12.13
CA GLY A 42 -13.38 6.22 -11.21
C GLY A 42 -12.02 5.58 -10.91
N THR A 43 -11.99 4.26 -10.68
CA THR A 43 -10.72 3.53 -10.49
C THR A 43 -9.86 3.56 -11.75
N LEU A 44 -10.46 3.39 -12.92
CA LEU A 44 -9.73 3.47 -14.19
C LEU A 44 -9.15 4.86 -14.42
N PHE A 45 -9.91 5.91 -14.11
CA PHE A 45 -9.42 7.29 -14.18
C PHE A 45 -8.23 7.50 -13.24
N ASN A 46 -8.33 7.08 -11.97
CA ASN A 46 -7.21 7.19 -11.02
C ASN A 46 -5.95 6.48 -11.54
N LEU A 47 -6.09 5.26 -12.10
CA LEU A 47 -4.95 4.52 -12.65
C LEU A 47 -4.26 5.28 -13.79
N LEU A 48 -5.03 5.83 -14.72
CA LEU A 48 -4.51 6.58 -15.87
C LEU A 48 -3.94 7.94 -15.43
N TRP A 49 -4.69 8.67 -14.61
CA TRP A 49 -4.31 10.03 -14.17
C TRP A 49 -3.10 10.03 -13.24
N CYS A 50 -3.08 9.19 -12.19
CA CYS A 50 -1.90 9.06 -11.33
C CYS A 50 -0.68 8.62 -12.13
N SER A 51 -0.83 7.72 -13.11
CA SER A 51 0.27 7.29 -13.98
C SER A 51 0.80 8.45 -14.83
N ALA A 52 -0.08 9.24 -15.43
CA ALA A 52 0.31 10.42 -16.23
C ALA A 52 1.03 11.47 -15.36
N VAL A 53 0.46 11.80 -14.20
CA VAL A 53 1.05 12.76 -13.25
C VAL A 53 2.40 12.27 -12.74
N ALA A 54 2.49 11.00 -12.38
CA ALA A 54 3.73 10.41 -11.87
C ALA A 54 4.84 10.43 -12.93
N LEU A 55 4.56 10.01 -14.15
CA LEU A 55 5.54 10.06 -15.24
C LEU A 55 5.95 11.49 -15.57
N GLY A 56 5.01 12.44 -15.57
CA GLY A 56 5.29 13.86 -15.78
C GLY A 56 6.17 14.44 -14.66
N THR A 57 5.84 14.13 -13.40
CA THR A 57 6.63 14.56 -12.22
C THR A 57 8.02 13.94 -12.24
N GLU A 58 8.14 12.65 -12.54
CA GLU A 58 9.43 11.95 -12.69
C GLU A 58 10.28 12.63 -13.77
N ALA A 59 9.70 12.88 -14.96
CA ALA A 59 10.39 13.54 -16.06
C ALA A 59 10.86 14.95 -15.69
N LEU A 60 10.01 15.74 -15.03
CA LEU A 60 10.35 17.07 -14.54
C LEU A 60 11.52 17.04 -13.56
N MET A 61 11.45 16.16 -12.56
CA MET A 61 12.51 16.04 -11.53
C MET A 61 13.83 15.56 -12.13
N LEU A 62 13.80 14.63 -13.07
CA LEU A 62 15.00 14.16 -13.78
C LEU A 62 15.59 15.29 -14.64
N HIS A 63 14.76 16.07 -15.34
CA HIS A 63 15.19 17.22 -16.12
C HIS A 63 15.88 18.28 -15.25
N LEU A 64 15.26 18.67 -14.14
CA LEU A 64 15.82 19.62 -13.16
C LEU A 64 17.17 19.14 -12.59
N ARG A 65 17.31 17.83 -12.39
CA ARG A 65 18.54 17.19 -11.89
C ARG A 65 19.55 16.87 -12.99
N LYS A 66 19.29 17.25 -14.23
CA LYS A 66 20.14 16.98 -15.40
C LYS A 66 20.50 15.50 -15.57
N ARG A 67 19.54 14.59 -15.30
CA ARG A 67 19.71 13.14 -15.46
C ARG A 67 19.07 12.64 -16.76
N PRO A 68 19.57 11.54 -17.36
CA PRO A 68 19.05 11.03 -18.63
C PRO A 68 17.65 10.46 -18.48
N LEU A 69 16.63 11.10 -19.07
CA LEU A 69 15.21 10.75 -18.97
C LEU A 69 14.94 9.31 -19.42
N ALA A 70 15.47 8.90 -20.57
CA ALA A 70 15.17 7.61 -21.19
C ALA A 70 15.58 6.41 -20.35
N VAL A 71 16.60 6.53 -19.49
CA VAL A 71 17.10 5.45 -18.65
C VAL A 71 16.20 5.27 -17.42
N PHE A 72 15.88 6.37 -16.74
CA PHE A 72 15.15 6.34 -15.47
C PHE A 72 13.64 6.17 -15.66
N LEU A 73 13.03 6.78 -16.69
CA LEU A 73 11.61 6.55 -16.98
C LEU A 73 11.29 5.12 -17.41
N LYS A 74 12.25 4.43 -18.04
CA LYS A 74 12.09 3.03 -18.46
C LYS A 74 12.19 2.03 -17.31
N ASP A 75 12.65 2.43 -16.13
CA ASP A 75 12.75 1.51 -14.98
C ASP A 75 11.38 1.07 -14.42
N GLY A 76 10.31 1.84 -14.70
CA GLY A 76 8.94 1.54 -14.32
C GLY A 76 8.60 1.82 -12.86
N SER A 77 9.54 2.32 -12.05
CA SER A 77 9.32 2.54 -10.61
C SER A 77 8.31 3.65 -10.32
N ALA A 78 8.29 4.73 -11.12
CA ALA A 78 7.28 5.77 -11.00
C ALA A 78 5.88 5.23 -11.31
N LEU A 79 5.78 4.34 -12.30
CA LEU A 79 4.50 3.73 -12.67
C LEU A 79 3.99 2.78 -11.58
N VAL A 80 4.86 1.97 -10.95
CA VAL A 80 4.48 1.14 -9.80
C VAL A 80 3.97 2.01 -8.65
N THR A 81 4.68 3.09 -8.31
CA THR A 81 4.24 4.05 -7.27
C THR A 81 2.86 4.63 -7.60
N ALA A 82 2.64 5.04 -8.86
CA ALA A 82 1.38 5.60 -9.32
C ALA A 82 0.22 4.61 -9.23
N VAL A 83 0.44 3.36 -9.66
CA VAL A 83 -0.59 2.32 -9.63
C VAL A 83 -0.95 1.95 -8.21
N LEU A 84 0.05 1.75 -7.33
CA LEU A 84 -0.20 1.47 -5.90
C LEU A 84 -1.01 2.60 -5.24
N LEU A 85 -0.65 3.85 -5.53
CA LEU A 85 -1.36 5.01 -5.01
C LEU A 85 -2.79 5.09 -5.56
N ALA A 86 -2.96 4.93 -6.89
CA ALA A 86 -4.26 4.98 -7.55
C ALA A 86 -5.24 3.92 -7.03
N LEU A 87 -4.74 2.72 -6.70
CA LEU A 87 -5.54 1.63 -6.12
C LEU A 87 -5.91 1.87 -4.65
N ALA A 88 -5.17 2.74 -3.96
CA ALA A 88 -5.43 3.11 -2.57
C ALA A 88 -6.36 4.32 -2.44
N LEU A 89 -6.42 5.21 -3.44
CA LEU A 89 -7.25 6.41 -3.44
C LEU A 89 -8.73 6.10 -3.69
N PRO A 90 -9.67 6.89 -3.12
CA PRO A 90 -11.09 6.77 -3.45
C PRO A 90 -11.35 6.88 -4.96
N PRO A 91 -12.19 6.03 -5.55
CA PRO A 91 -12.35 5.93 -7.00
C PRO A 91 -12.79 7.22 -7.72
N TYR A 92 -13.57 8.05 -7.04
CA TYR A 92 -14.08 9.31 -7.60
C TYR A 92 -13.55 10.54 -6.84
N ALA A 93 -12.35 10.42 -6.29
CA ALA A 93 -11.67 11.57 -5.70
C ALA A 93 -11.45 12.67 -6.75
N PRO A 94 -11.49 13.96 -6.36
CA PRO A 94 -11.21 15.07 -7.27
C PRO A 94 -9.83 14.89 -7.93
N TRP A 95 -9.72 15.26 -9.21
CA TRP A 95 -8.49 15.11 -9.99
C TRP A 95 -7.26 15.79 -9.35
N TRP A 96 -7.47 16.91 -8.66
CA TRP A 96 -6.39 17.63 -7.97
C TRP A 96 -5.84 16.87 -6.76
N LEU A 97 -6.68 16.04 -6.09
CA LEU A 97 -6.25 15.24 -4.96
C LEU A 97 -5.23 14.18 -5.39
N SER A 98 -5.55 13.43 -6.43
CA SER A 98 -4.65 12.41 -6.99
C SER A 98 -3.40 13.02 -7.63
N LEU A 99 -3.51 14.24 -8.20
CA LEU A 99 -2.37 15.03 -8.66
C LEU A 99 -1.42 15.36 -7.49
N LEU A 100 -1.95 15.94 -6.41
CA LEU A 100 -1.14 16.29 -5.24
C LEU A 100 -0.49 15.06 -4.61
N ALA A 101 -1.26 13.97 -4.44
CA ALA A 101 -0.76 12.71 -3.88
C ALA A 101 0.40 12.14 -4.71
N SER A 102 0.23 12.07 -6.04
CA SER A 102 1.24 11.51 -6.95
C SER A 102 2.49 12.38 -7.04
N ALA A 103 2.31 13.70 -7.14
CA ALA A 103 3.43 14.64 -7.18
C ALA A 103 4.22 14.60 -5.86
N PHE A 104 3.53 14.60 -4.71
CA PHE A 104 4.17 14.53 -3.40
C PHE A 104 4.92 13.20 -3.22
N ALA A 105 4.30 12.09 -3.59
CA ALA A 105 4.92 10.76 -3.54
C ALA A 105 6.27 10.73 -4.26
N LEU A 106 6.34 11.30 -5.47
CA LEU A 106 7.58 11.27 -6.26
C LEU A 106 8.58 12.33 -5.85
N VAL A 107 8.16 13.57 -5.60
CA VAL A 107 9.08 14.65 -5.22
C VAL A 107 9.69 14.35 -3.85
N PHE A 108 8.84 14.20 -2.83
CA PHE A 108 9.29 14.04 -1.45
C PHE A 108 9.56 12.58 -1.08
N GLY A 109 8.81 11.62 -1.60
CA GLY A 109 9.01 10.20 -1.30
C GLY A 109 10.21 9.59 -2.03
N LYS A 110 10.59 10.10 -3.21
CA LYS A 110 11.63 9.48 -4.04
C LYS A 110 12.77 10.44 -4.38
N HIS A 111 12.50 11.58 -5.04
CA HIS A 111 13.54 12.43 -5.63
C HIS A 111 14.32 13.24 -4.62
N LEU A 112 13.71 13.69 -3.53
CA LEU A 112 14.37 14.46 -2.48
C LEU A 112 15.54 13.69 -1.87
N TYR A 113 15.42 12.38 -1.74
CA TYR A 113 16.44 11.49 -1.16
C TYR A 113 17.47 10.97 -2.17
N GLY A 114 17.34 11.28 -3.45
CA GLY A 114 18.33 10.86 -4.46
C GLY A 114 17.75 10.03 -5.60
N GLY A 115 16.56 9.53 -5.52
CA GLY A 115 15.87 8.70 -6.50
C GLY A 115 15.67 7.26 -6.03
N LEU A 116 15.40 6.35 -6.95
CA LEU A 116 15.15 4.94 -6.65
C LEU A 116 16.28 4.32 -5.81
N GLY A 117 15.91 3.63 -4.75
CA GLY A 117 16.84 2.93 -3.87
C GLY A 117 17.40 3.79 -2.71
N GLN A 118 17.04 5.07 -2.61
CA GLN A 118 17.52 6.00 -1.58
C GLN A 118 16.39 6.47 -0.65
N ASN A 119 15.16 6.12 -0.93
CA ASN A 119 13.98 6.56 -0.19
C ASN A 119 13.84 5.83 1.15
N PRO A 120 13.74 6.56 2.29
CA PRO A 120 13.51 5.95 3.60
C PRO A 120 12.07 5.48 3.78
N PHE A 121 11.11 6.07 3.05
CA PHE A 121 9.69 5.76 3.10
C PHE A 121 9.20 5.16 1.80
N ASN A 122 8.13 4.36 1.87
CA ASN A 122 7.40 3.96 0.68
C ASN A 122 6.73 5.18 0.05
N PRO A 123 7.06 5.55 -1.22
CA PRO A 123 6.58 6.79 -1.82
C PRO A 123 5.07 6.83 -2.01
N ALA A 124 4.44 5.71 -2.39
CA ALA A 124 2.99 5.64 -2.57
C ALA A 124 2.24 5.88 -1.25
N MET A 125 2.72 5.27 -0.17
CA MET A 125 2.12 5.45 1.16
C MET A 125 2.35 6.86 1.69
N LEU A 126 3.50 7.46 1.41
CA LEU A 126 3.78 8.85 1.80
C LEU A 126 2.80 9.81 1.10
N GLY A 127 2.60 9.68 -0.21
CA GLY A 127 1.63 10.48 -0.95
C GLY A 127 0.20 10.28 -0.45
N TYR A 128 -0.18 9.03 -0.18
CA TYR A 128 -1.50 8.69 0.38
C TYR A 128 -1.74 9.37 1.74
N VAL A 129 -0.81 9.23 2.69
CA VAL A 129 -0.96 9.77 4.04
C VAL A 129 -1.02 11.30 4.04
N VAL A 130 -0.23 11.96 3.20
CA VAL A 130 -0.27 13.43 3.10
C VAL A 130 -1.65 13.92 2.69
N VAL A 131 -2.27 13.33 1.66
CA VAL A 131 -3.61 13.75 1.26
C VAL A 131 -4.68 13.29 2.24
N LEU A 132 -4.52 12.16 2.91
CA LEU A 132 -5.44 11.68 3.94
C LEU A 132 -5.50 12.63 5.16
N VAL A 133 -4.34 13.13 5.58
CA VAL A 133 -4.28 14.09 6.71
C VAL A 133 -4.73 15.48 6.30
N SER A 134 -4.38 15.92 5.08
CA SER A 134 -4.72 17.28 4.60
C SER A 134 -6.16 17.41 4.13
N PHE A 135 -6.75 16.36 3.57
CA PHE A 135 -8.09 16.35 2.96
C PHE A 135 -8.88 15.11 3.39
N PRO A 136 -9.13 14.94 4.71
CA PRO A 136 -9.76 13.72 5.23
C PRO A 136 -11.16 13.50 4.67
N LEU A 137 -11.92 14.57 4.45
CA LEU A 137 -13.28 14.50 3.92
C LEU A 137 -13.32 13.87 2.53
N GLU A 138 -12.40 14.25 1.64
CA GLU A 138 -12.33 13.70 0.28
C GLU A 138 -11.80 12.27 0.28
N MET A 139 -10.92 11.94 1.20
CA MET A 139 -10.31 10.62 1.32
C MET A 139 -11.21 9.56 1.96
N THR A 140 -12.24 9.97 2.73
CA THR A 140 -13.20 9.05 3.37
C THR A 140 -14.45 8.81 2.53
N ARG A 141 -14.66 9.55 1.44
CA ARG A 141 -15.82 9.40 0.56
C ARG A 141 -15.65 8.23 -0.42
N TRP A 142 -15.93 7.03 0.04
CA TRP A 142 -15.96 5.85 -0.81
C TRP A 142 -17.36 5.61 -1.37
N PRO A 143 -17.50 5.28 -2.66
CA PRO A 143 -18.79 4.90 -3.22
C PRO A 143 -19.27 3.57 -2.64
N SER A 144 -20.57 3.40 -2.48
CA SER A 144 -21.12 2.08 -2.21
C SER A 144 -20.83 1.14 -3.38
N PRO A 145 -20.61 -0.17 -3.16
CA PRO A 145 -20.26 -1.11 -4.21
C PRO A 145 -21.24 -1.16 -5.40
N ASP A 146 -22.51 -0.83 -5.14
CA ASP A 146 -23.58 -0.83 -6.17
C ASP A 146 -23.83 0.58 -6.76
N ALA A 147 -23.12 1.60 -6.32
CA ALA A 147 -23.31 2.99 -6.72
C ALA A 147 -22.37 3.43 -7.85
N GLY A 148 -22.04 2.52 -8.76
CA GLY A 148 -21.22 2.81 -9.94
C GLY A 148 -21.81 3.93 -10.77
N LEU A 149 -21.07 5.01 -10.99
CA LEU A 149 -21.47 6.10 -11.87
C LEU A 149 -21.17 5.74 -13.33
N GLY A 150 -22.03 6.19 -14.22
CA GLY A 150 -21.76 6.15 -15.66
C GLY A 150 -20.50 6.95 -16.01
N LEU A 151 -19.97 6.75 -17.21
CA LEU A 151 -18.72 7.40 -17.65
C LEU A 151 -18.81 8.93 -17.57
N VAL A 152 -19.89 9.51 -18.03
CA VAL A 152 -20.08 10.98 -18.06
C VAL A 152 -20.22 11.54 -16.67
N ASP A 153 -21.06 10.95 -15.83
CA ASP A 153 -21.32 11.40 -14.47
C ASP A 153 -20.07 11.22 -13.59
N GLY A 154 -19.38 10.10 -13.75
CA GLY A 154 -18.13 9.84 -13.05
C GLY A 154 -17.02 10.85 -13.39
N LEU A 155 -16.83 11.15 -14.68
CA LEU A 155 -15.86 12.16 -15.12
C LEU A 155 -16.26 13.57 -14.69
N SER A 156 -17.55 13.93 -14.80
CA SER A 156 -18.05 15.23 -14.34
C SER A 156 -17.75 15.46 -12.87
N ARG A 157 -17.95 14.41 -12.06
CA ARG A 157 -17.63 14.46 -10.63
C ARG A 157 -16.14 14.64 -10.37
N ILE A 158 -15.30 13.84 -11.00
CA ILE A 158 -13.83 13.92 -10.82
C ILE A 158 -13.31 15.30 -11.21
N LEU A 159 -13.87 15.88 -12.28
CA LEU A 159 -13.50 17.22 -12.77
C LEU A 159 -14.17 18.38 -12.01
N GLY A 160 -15.11 18.08 -11.11
CA GLY A 160 -15.84 19.10 -10.35
C GLY A 160 -16.84 19.90 -11.20
N LEU A 161 -17.32 19.35 -12.32
CA LEU A 161 -18.24 20.00 -13.27
C LEU A 161 -19.71 19.68 -12.99
N GLY A 162 -20.00 18.68 -12.16
CA GLY A 162 -21.34 18.21 -11.86
C GLY A 162 -21.88 18.71 -10.53
N ALA A 163 -23.20 18.53 -10.32
CA ALA A 163 -23.83 18.73 -9.02
C ALA A 163 -23.21 17.78 -7.97
N PRO A 164 -23.16 18.18 -6.69
CA PRO A 164 -22.72 17.27 -5.64
C PRO A 164 -23.61 16.02 -5.68
N PRO A 165 -23.04 14.81 -5.53
CA PRO A 165 -23.82 13.59 -5.56
C PRO A 165 -24.77 13.57 -4.37
N PRO A 166 -25.93 12.88 -4.49
CA PRO A 166 -26.79 12.64 -3.37
C PRO A 166 -26.00 11.96 -2.23
N ASP A 167 -26.33 12.28 -0.99
CA ASP A 167 -25.65 11.72 0.20
C ASP A 167 -25.66 10.19 0.22
N ALA A 168 -26.67 9.57 -0.39
CA ALA A 168 -26.78 8.11 -0.53
C ALA A 168 -25.73 7.45 -1.46
N TRP A 169 -24.94 8.24 -2.20
CA TRP A 169 -23.90 7.71 -3.10
C TRP A 169 -22.64 7.26 -2.36
N ALA A 170 -22.22 8.03 -1.35
CA ALA A 170 -21.10 7.66 -0.49
C ALA A 170 -21.59 6.74 0.61
N GLY A 171 -21.03 5.53 0.69
CA GLY A 171 -21.31 4.57 1.74
C GLY A 171 -20.17 4.49 2.74
N ALA A 172 -20.49 4.22 4.00
CA ALA A 172 -19.48 3.85 4.98
C ALA A 172 -18.89 2.47 4.60
N THR A 173 -17.58 2.34 4.64
CA THR A 173 -16.96 1.03 4.43
C THR A 173 -17.27 0.10 5.60
N ALA A 174 -17.16 -1.23 5.43
CA ALA A 174 -17.38 -2.17 6.51
C ALA A 174 -16.49 -1.90 7.74
N LEU A 175 -15.27 -1.41 7.51
CA LEU A 175 -14.37 -0.98 8.59
C LEU A 175 -14.87 0.29 9.29
N ASP A 176 -15.45 1.27 8.56
CA ASP A 176 -16.06 2.45 9.17
C ASP A 176 -17.29 2.10 10.01
N VAL A 177 -18.16 1.25 9.45
CA VAL A 177 -19.39 0.80 10.14
C VAL A 177 -19.04 0.08 11.44
N LEU A 178 -18.05 -0.85 11.38
CA LEU A 178 -17.61 -1.58 12.56
C LEU A 178 -17.00 -0.64 13.62
N LYS A 179 -16.14 0.30 13.16
CA LYS A 179 -15.44 1.22 14.05
C LYS A 179 -16.36 2.17 14.79
N ASN A 180 -17.41 2.66 14.12
CA ASN A 180 -18.38 3.60 14.69
C ASN A 180 -19.55 2.90 15.40
N ASN A 181 -19.49 1.57 15.52
CA ASN A 181 -20.48 0.83 16.30
C ASN A 181 -20.21 0.95 17.80
N HIS A 182 -21.22 1.40 18.57
CA HIS A 182 -21.13 1.56 20.01
C HIS A 182 -22.21 0.80 20.77
N SER A 183 -23.17 0.17 20.08
CA SER A 183 -24.35 -0.39 20.74
C SER A 183 -24.86 -1.71 20.18
N LEU A 184 -24.64 -1.96 18.89
CA LEU A 184 -25.16 -3.17 18.23
C LEU A 184 -24.17 -4.33 18.35
N THR A 185 -24.72 -5.53 18.46
CA THR A 185 -23.91 -6.75 18.29
C THR A 185 -23.42 -6.88 16.85
N ILE A 186 -22.36 -7.64 16.61
CA ILE A 186 -21.82 -7.83 15.26
C ILE A 186 -22.87 -8.43 14.31
N ASP A 187 -23.69 -9.37 14.80
CA ASP A 187 -24.72 -10.01 14.00
C ASP A 187 -25.83 -9.02 13.61
N GLU A 188 -26.26 -8.16 14.54
CA GLU A 188 -27.22 -7.08 14.26
C GLU A 188 -26.63 -6.05 13.28
N LEU A 189 -25.34 -5.70 13.44
CA LEU A 189 -24.66 -4.76 12.58
C LEU A 189 -24.56 -5.27 11.14
N VAL A 190 -24.21 -6.55 10.97
CA VAL A 190 -24.17 -7.23 9.66
C VAL A 190 -25.57 -7.32 9.05
N ALA A 191 -26.60 -7.59 9.84
CA ALA A 191 -27.99 -7.65 9.33
C ALA A 191 -28.54 -6.27 8.90
N GLN A 192 -28.13 -5.19 9.56
CA GLN A 192 -28.61 -3.83 9.27
C GLN A 192 -27.81 -3.11 8.17
N SER A 193 -26.54 -3.46 7.96
CA SER A 193 -25.67 -2.76 7.03
C SER A 193 -25.33 -3.59 5.80
N THR A 194 -25.57 -3.02 4.62
CA THR A 194 -25.20 -3.61 3.33
C THR A 194 -23.70 -3.55 3.02
N ALA A 195 -22.90 -2.94 3.90
CA ALA A 195 -21.45 -2.81 3.72
C ALA A 195 -20.69 -4.12 3.95
N PHE A 196 -21.28 -5.08 4.66
CA PHE A 196 -20.64 -6.36 4.97
C PHE A 196 -20.88 -7.39 3.86
N GLY A 197 -19.84 -8.19 3.58
CA GLY A 197 -19.87 -9.37 2.74
C GLY A 197 -19.96 -10.65 3.57
N HIS A 198 -19.46 -11.77 3.03
CA HIS A 198 -19.48 -13.06 3.74
C HIS A 198 -18.39 -13.15 4.82
N VAL A 199 -17.24 -12.55 4.59
CA VAL A 199 -16.05 -12.64 5.45
C VAL A 199 -15.51 -11.26 5.78
N GLY A 200 -15.65 -10.31 4.86
CA GLY A 200 -15.10 -8.96 4.95
C GLY A 200 -16.08 -7.89 4.49
N GLY A 201 -15.59 -6.81 3.89
CA GLY A 201 -16.43 -5.81 3.27
C GLY A 201 -17.00 -6.31 1.94
N ARG A 202 -18.28 -5.99 1.67
CA ARG A 202 -18.97 -6.41 0.45
C ARG A 202 -18.19 -6.03 -0.80
N GLY A 203 -17.85 -7.01 -1.63
CA GLY A 203 -17.04 -6.85 -2.83
C GLY A 203 -15.54 -6.64 -2.56
N VAL A 204 -15.16 -6.02 -1.43
CA VAL A 204 -13.75 -5.79 -1.06
C VAL A 204 -13.04 -7.11 -0.75
N GLU A 205 -13.75 -8.12 -0.26
CA GLU A 205 -13.21 -9.46 -0.07
C GLU A 205 -12.70 -10.08 -1.38
N LEU A 206 -13.43 -9.90 -2.50
CA LEU A 206 -12.99 -10.36 -3.82
C LEU A 206 -11.76 -9.60 -4.31
N VAL A 207 -11.70 -8.29 -4.05
CA VAL A 207 -10.54 -7.45 -4.34
C VAL A 207 -9.31 -7.94 -3.55
N ASN A 208 -9.46 -8.24 -2.26
CA ASN A 208 -8.38 -8.80 -1.44
C ASN A 208 -7.94 -10.19 -1.94
N LEU A 209 -8.87 -11.06 -2.36
CA LEU A 209 -8.53 -12.36 -2.98
C LEU A 209 -7.76 -12.18 -4.29
N ALA A 210 -8.11 -11.20 -5.11
CA ALA A 210 -7.41 -10.90 -6.35
C ALA A 210 -5.99 -10.38 -6.09
N PHE A 211 -5.78 -9.52 -5.08
CA PHE A 211 -4.43 -9.10 -4.65
C PHE A 211 -3.65 -10.24 -4.02
N LEU A 212 -4.28 -11.12 -3.25
CA LEU A 212 -3.65 -12.33 -2.73
C LEU A 212 -3.13 -13.21 -3.88
N ALA A 213 -3.94 -13.45 -4.92
CA ALA A 213 -3.53 -14.23 -6.09
C ALA A 213 -2.31 -13.59 -6.81
N GLY A 214 -2.33 -12.26 -7.01
CA GLY A 214 -1.18 -11.52 -7.54
C GLY A 214 0.06 -11.61 -6.63
N GLY A 215 -0.12 -11.52 -5.32
CA GLY A 215 0.96 -11.66 -4.34
C GLY A 215 1.57 -13.06 -4.34
N LEU A 216 0.76 -14.10 -4.40
CA LEU A 216 1.22 -15.49 -4.51
C LEU A 216 1.98 -15.74 -5.82
N PHE A 217 1.55 -15.13 -6.93
CA PHE A 217 2.30 -15.15 -8.18
C PHE A 217 3.70 -14.55 -8.04
N LEU A 218 3.85 -13.38 -7.39
CA LEU A 218 5.16 -12.77 -7.15
C LEU A 218 6.04 -13.62 -6.22
N LEU A 219 5.44 -14.24 -5.21
CA LEU A 219 6.12 -15.16 -4.30
C LEU A 219 6.62 -16.40 -5.05
N TRP A 220 5.80 -16.99 -5.91
CA TRP A 220 6.18 -18.10 -6.79
C TRP A 220 7.32 -17.72 -7.74
N ARG A 221 7.28 -16.49 -8.28
CA ARG A 221 8.36 -15.92 -9.10
C ARG A 221 9.61 -15.56 -8.31
N LYS A 222 9.59 -15.70 -6.97
CA LYS A 222 10.69 -15.38 -6.05
C LYS A 222 11.18 -13.93 -6.15
N LEU A 223 10.26 -12.97 -6.41
CA LEU A 223 10.60 -11.56 -6.43
C LEU A 223 10.85 -11.02 -5.03
N PHE A 224 10.15 -11.55 -4.05
CA PHE A 224 10.35 -11.27 -2.63
C PHE A 224 10.24 -12.55 -1.80
N THR A 225 10.57 -12.46 -0.51
CA THR A 225 10.47 -13.57 0.43
C THR A 225 9.18 -13.51 1.23
N TRP A 226 8.63 -14.64 1.65
CA TRP A 226 7.38 -14.77 2.38
C TRP A 226 7.36 -14.08 3.76
N HIS A 227 8.55 -13.69 4.30
CA HIS A 227 8.70 -13.22 5.68
C HIS A 227 7.89 -11.95 5.98
N ALA A 228 7.96 -10.93 5.13
CA ALA A 228 7.26 -9.68 5.37
C ALA A 228 5.73 -9.80 5.23
N PRO A 229 5.19 -10.43 4.16
CA PRO A 229 3.75 -10.68 4.05
C PRO A 229 3.20 -11.52 5.21
N LEU A 230 3.88 -12.63 5.53
CA LEU A 230 3.45 -13.49 6.64
C LEU A 230 3.52 -12.76 7.98
N GLY A 231 4.55 -11.94 8.18
CA GLY A 231 4.68 -11.09 9.38
C GLY A 231 3.46 -10.16 9.52
N MET A 232 3.12 -9.41 8.46
CA MET A 232 2.00 -8.47 8.49
C MET A 232 0.65 -9.16 8.71
N LEU A 233 0.35 -10.20 7.92
CA LEU A 233 -0.91 -10.92 8.05
C LEU A 233 -0.99 -11.65 9.39
N GLY A 234 0.12 -12.24 9.87
CA GLY A 234 0.20 -12.88 11.17
C GLY A 234 0.02 -11.91 12.32
N GLY A 235 0.64 -10.72 12.26
CA GLY A 235 0.45 -9.67 13.27
C GLY A 235 -0.99 -9.18 13.33
N LEU A 236 -1.59 -8.93 12.17
CA LEU A 236 -2.99 -8.53 12.06
C LEU A 236 -3.93 -9.63 12.58
N PHE A 237 -3.67 -10.89 12.21
CA PHE A 237 -4.45 -12.04 12.67
C PHE A 237 -4.37 -12.23 14.19
N VAL A 238 -3.16 -12.22 14.76
CA VAL A 238 -2.96 -12.43 16.20
C VAL A 238 -3.61 -11.31 17.00
N MET A 239 -3.44 -10.05 16.61
CA MET A 239 -4.08 -8.93 17.30
C MET A 239 -5.60 -9.02 17.22
N SER A 240 -6.15 -9.30 16.04
CA SER A 240 -7.59 -9.44 15.89
C SER A 240 -8.16 -10.65 16.65
N LEU A 241 -7.41 -11.73 16.79
CA LEU A 241 -7.80 -12.89 17.62
C LEU A 241 -7.79 -12.57 19.11
N LEU A 242 -6.79 -11.82 19.58
CA LEU A 242 -6.68 -11.45 21.01
C LEU A 242 -7.82 -10.53 21.47
N PHE A 243 -8.31 -9.67 20.59
CA PHE A 243 -9.38 -8.73 20.89
C PHE A 243 -10.72 -9.12 20.26
N TRP A 244 -10.85 -10.34 19.79
CA TRP A 244 -12.10 -10.86 19.27
C TRP A 244 -13.00 -11.34 20.40
N ASN A 245 -14.09 -10.63 20.61
CA ASN A 245 -15.10 -10.96 21.64
C ASN A 245 -16.36 -11.60 21.02
N GLY A 246 -16.18 -12.46 20.00
CA GLY A 246 -17.31 -13.10 19.32
C GLY A 246 -18.26 -12.07 18.68
N SER A 247 -19.55 -12.24 18.89
CA SER A 247 -20.62 -11.35 18.40
C SER A 247 -20.96 -10.19 19.36
N GLY A 248 -20.18 -9.98 20.43
CA GLY A 248 -20.45 -8.92 21.40
C GLY A 248 -20.41 -7.51 20.80
N SER A 249 -21.09 -6.55 21.43
CA SER A 249 -21.10 -5.13 21.03
C SER A 249 -19.72 -4.47 21.12
N ASP A 250 -18.84 -5.00 21.99
CA ASP A 250 -17.46 -4.50 22.16
C ASP A 250 -16.46 -5.22 21.22
N SER A 251 -16.95 -6.07 20.31
CA SER A 251 -16.10 -6.80 19.39
C SER A 251 -15.60 -5.90 18.28
N HIS A 252 -14.30 -5.92 18.01
CA HIS A 252 -13.67 -5.20 16.90
C HIS A 252 -13.64 -6.00 15.59
N GLY A 253 -14.44 -7.06 15.47
CA GLY A 253 -14.50 -7.91 14.28
C GLY A 253 -13.62 -9.16 14.33
N SER A 254 -13.96 -10.13 13.49
CA SER A 254 -13.25 -11.40 13.44
C SER A 254 -11.86 -11.27 12.76
N PRO A 255 -10.93 -12.21 13.04
CA PRO A 255 -9.64 -12.24 12.35
C PRO A 255 -9.76 -12.29 10.83
N LEU A 256 -10.70 -13.07 10.30
CA LEU A 256 -10.94 -13.17 8.87
C LEU A 256 -11.46 -11.85 8.30
N PHE A 257 -12.33 -11.15 9.02
CA PHE A 257 -12.81 -9.83 8.63
C PHE A 257 -11.64 -8.87 8.40
N HIS A 258 -10.69 -8.80 9.34
CA HIS A 258 -9.54 -7.90 9.21
C HIS A 258 -8.59 -8.27 8.08
N LEU A 259 -8.43 -9.56 7.76
CA LEU A 259 -7.59 -10.02 6.66
C LEU A 259 -8.19 -9.74 5.28
N PHE A 260 -9.54 -9.77 5.17
CA PHE A 260 -10.24 -9.58 3.90
C PHE A 260 -10.95 -8.23 3.77
N SER A 261 -10.69 -7.28 4.69
CA SER A 261 -11.20 -5.91 4.63
C SER A 261 -10.09 -4.88 4.44
N GLY A 262 -10.46 -3.74 3.87
CA GLY A 262 -9.52 -2.66 3.59
C GLY A 262 -8.38 -3.09 2.65
N ALA A 263 -7.22 -2.51 2.83
CA ALA A 263 -6.03 -2.75 2.01
C ALA A 263 -5.10 -3.86 2.56
N ALA A 264 -5.61 -4.85 3.31
CA ALA A 264 -4.78 -5.84 4.00
C ALA A 264 -3.89 -6.64 3.02
N MET A 265 -4.45 -7.21 1.95
CA MET A 265 -3.70 -8.02 0.98
C MET A 265 -2.83 -7.14 0.06
N LEU A 266 -3.31 -5.98 -0.38
CA LEU A 266 -2.50 -5.00 -1.10
C LEU A 266 -1.29 -4.58 -0.25
N GLY A 267 -1.51 -4.27 1.02
CA GLY A 267 -0.47 -3.91 1.98
C GLY A 267 0.57 -5.01 2.15
N ALA A 268 0.13 -6.24 2.44
CA ALA A 268 1.00 -7.36 2.74
C ALA A 268 1.88 -7.80 1.57
N PHE A 269 1.36 -7.80 0.35
CA PHE A 269 2.08 -8.37 -0.79
C PHE A 269 2.75 -7.33 -1.70
N PHE A 270 2.30 -6.08 -1.71
CA PHE A 270 2.80 -5.08 -2.65
C PHE A 270 3.42 -3.83 -1.99
N ILE A 271 3.10 -3.57 -0.71
CA ILE A 271 3.59 -2.38 0.00
C ILE A 271 4.69 -2.75 0.99
N VAL A 272 4.44 -3.71 1.90
CA VAL A 272 5.40 -4.15 2.93
C VAL A 272 6.61 -4.87 2.33
N THR A 273 6.47 -5.37 1.12
CA THR A 273 7.53 -6.04 0.36
C THR A 273 8.45 -5.09 -0.41
N ASP A 274 8.28 -3.77 -0.26
CA ASP A 274 9.20 -2.79 -0.86
C ASP A 274 10.64 -3.07 -0.40
N PRO A 275 11.56 -3.36 -1.33
CA PRO A 275 12.92 -3.72 -0.99
C PRO A 275 13.77 -2.54 -0.48
N VAL A 276 13.30 -1.31 -0.66
CA VAL A 276 14.05 -0.09 -0.32
C VAL A 276 13.72 0.42 1.07
N SER A 277 12.44 0.58 1.38
CA SER A 277 11.99 1.17 2.64
C SER A 277 11.76 0.15 3.76
N GLY A 278 11.72 -1.15 3.43
CA GLY A 278 11.56 -2.24 4.39
C GLY A 278 12.89 -2.77 4.95
N ALA A 279 12.80 -3.65 5.94
CA ALA A 279 13.96 -4.31 6.53
C ALA A 279 14.66 -5.27 5.53
N THR A 280 15.99 -5.40 5.64
CA THR A 280 16.82 -6.12 4.67
C THR A 280 16.98 -7.61 4.97
N SER A 281 17.15 -8.00 6.25
CA SER A 281 17.34 -9.39 6.65
C SER A 281 16.01 -10.15 6.72
N ASN A 282 16.02 -11.48 6.52
CA ASN A 282 14.80 -12.28 6.60
C ASN A 282 14.11 -12.18 7.98
N ARG A 283 14.91 -12.16 9.07
CA ARG A 283 14.39 -11.92 10.42
C ARG A 283 13.85 -10.51 10.58
N GLY A 284 14.56 -9.52 10.03
CA GLY A 284 14.12 -8.13 10.01
C GLY A 284 12.81 -7.95 9.27
N ARG A 285 12.65 -8.57 8.10
CA ARG A 285 11.40 -8.56 7.32
C ARG A 285 10.21 -9.13 8.08
N LEU A 286 10.44 -10.23 8.82
CA LEU A 286 9.38 -10.82 9.67
C LEU A 286 8.97 -9.85 10.78
N VAL A 287 9.93 -9.27 11.51
CA VAL A 287 9.69 -8.29 12.58
C VAL A 287 9.04 -7.02 12.04
N PHE A 288 9.52 -6.52 10.90
CA PHE A 288 8.97 -5.36 10.21
C PHE A 288 7.51 -5.60 9.81
N GLY A 289 7.22 -6.72 9.15
CA GLY A 289 5.87 -7.11 8.78
C GLY A 289 4.96 -7.26 9.99
N LEU A 290 5.42 -7.98 11.04
CA LEU A 290 4.68 -8.14 12.30
C LEU A 290 4.30 -6.78 12.91
N GLY A 291 5.25 -5.86 12.96
CA GLY A 291 5.01 -4.49 13.43
C GLY A 291 3.96 -3.76 12.60
N VAL A 292 4.04 -3.86 11.25
CA VAL A 292 3.01 -3.28 10.37
C VAL A 292 1.62 -3.88 10.68
N GLY A 293 1.51 -5.21 10.82
CA GLY A 293 0.24 -5.87 11.13
C GLY A 293 -0.36 -5.43 12.47
N ILE A 294 0.46 -5.38 13.53
CA ILE A 294 0.06 -4.94 14.87
C ILE A 294 -0.43 -3.47 14.82
N VAL A 295 0.38 -2.57 14.25
CA VAL A 295 0.02 -1.14 14.18
C VAL A 295 -1.21 -0.91 13.33
N THR A 296 -1.37 -1.66 12.22
CA THR A 296 -2.60 -1.62 11.40
C THR A 296 -3.83 -1.95 12.23
N TYR A 297 -3.77 -3.03 13.04
CA TYR A 297 -4.87 -3.40 13.91
C TYR A 297 -5.17 -2.32 14.96
N VAL A 298 -4.15 -1.81 15.63
CA VAL A 298 -4.29 -0.74 16.64
C VAL A 298 -4.98 0.49 16.07
N ILE A 299 -4.61 0.89 14.84
CA ILE A 299 -5.24 2.04 14.18
C ILE A 299 -6.70 1.70 13.79
N ARG A 300 -6.98 0.51 13.30
CA ARG A 300 -8.33 0.08 12.95
C ARG A 300 -9.25 0.03 14.16
N ALA A 301 -8.77 -0.52 15.27
CA ALA A 301 -9.58 -0.68 16.49
C ALA A 301 -9.73 0.65 17.28
N TRP A 302 -8.64 1.36 17.51
CA TRP A 302 -8.61 2.51 18.44
C TRP A 302 -8.14 3.83 17.81
N GLY A 303 -7.61 3.80 16.60
CA GLY A 303 -7.11 5.02 15.94
C GLY A 303 -8.23 5.88 15.36
N GLY A 304 -7.90 7.01 14.73
CA GLY A 304 -8.84 7.94 14.08
C GLY A 304 -9.30 7.52 12.69
N TYR A 305 -8.64 6.55 12.06
CA TYR A 305 -8.90 6.16 10.67
C TYR A 305 -9.42 4.72 10.57
N PRO A 306 -10.30 4.41 9.60
CA PRO A 306 -10.88 3.07 9.44
C PRO A 306 -9.86 2.05 8.94
N ASP A 307 -8.87 2.46 8.14
CA ASP A 307 -7.74 1.60 7.74
C ASP A 307 -6.40 2.26 8.07
N GLY A 308 -5.52 1.48 8.67
CA GLY A 308 -4.25 1.93 9.21
C GLY A 308 -3.02 1.51 8.40
N VAL A 309 -3.16 0.77 7.30
CA VAL A 309 -2.03 0.16 6.57
C VAL A 309 -0.97 1.19 6.18
N ALA A 310 -1.37 2.32 5.61
CA ALA A 310 -0.43 3.34 5.15
C ALA A 310 0.37 3.97 6.30
N PHE A 311 -0.31 4.35 7.39
CA PHE A 311 0.36 4.86 8.59
C PHE A 311 1.28 3.82 9.23
N ALA A 312 0.81 2.57 9.34
CA ALA A 312 1.60 1.48 9.90
C ALA A 312 2.90 1.26 9.12
N VAL A 313 2.81 1.28 7.79
CA VAL A 313 3.99 1.14 6.91
C VAL A 313 4.96 2.30 7.12
N LEU A 314 4.50 3.55 7.14
CA LEU A 314 5.37 4.72 7.35
C LEU A 314 6.04 4.70 8.72
N LEU A 315 5.30 4.36 9.79
CA LEU A 315 5.86 4.22 11.14
C LEU A 315 6.91 3.11 11.20
N MET A 316 6.65 1.99 10.57
CA MET A 316 7.61 0.89 10.54
C MET A 316 8.79 1.17 9.59
N ASN A 317 8.64 2.00 8.56
CA ASN A 317 9.76 2.49 7.76
C ASN A 317 10.74 3.30 8.62
N LEU A 318 10.26 4.13 9.57
CA LEU A 318 11.11 4.80 10.56
C LEU A 318 11.84 3.80 11.47
N ALA A 319 11.20 2.69 11.81
CA ALA A 319 11.78 1.65 12.65
C ALA A 319 12.74 0.71 11.89
N ALA A 320 12.67 0.67 10.54
CA ALA A 320 13.43 -0.28 9.72
C ALA A 320 14.95 -0.24 9.97
N PRO A 321 15.63 0.92 10.09
CA PRO A 321 17.05 0.97 10.39
C PRO A 321 17.40 0.34 11.76
N THR A 322 16.55 0.54 12.76
CA THR A 322 16.69 -0.06 14.09
C THR A 322 16.50 -1.57 14.03
N ILE A 323 15.46 -2.04 13.31
CA ILE A 323 15.22 -3.46 13.10
C ILE A 323 16.42 -4.11 12.42
N ASP A 324 16.93 -3.52 11.35
CA ASP A 324 18.11 -4.01 10.63
C ASP A 324 19.35 -4.08 11.50
N TYR A 325 19.54 -3.07 12.35
CA TYR A 325 20.67 -3.06 13.28
C TYR A 325 20.63 -4.27 14.24
N TYR A 326 19.48 -4.60 14.81
CA TYR A 326 19.35 -5.72 15.74
C TYR A 326 19.23 -7.10 15.05
N THR A 327 18.86 -7.16 13.79
CA THR A 327 18.66 -8.40 13.04
C THR A 327 19.78 -8.72 12.05
N ARG A 328 20.88 -7.97 12.09
CA ARG A 328 22.06 -8.20 11.22
C ARG A 328 22.53 -9.64 11.27
N PRO A 329 22.75 -10.31 10.12
CA PRO A 329 23.38 -11.59 10.08
C PRO A 329 24.85 -11.48 10.56
N ARG A 330 25.39 -12.60 11.08
CA ARG A 330 26.80 -12.64 11.43
C ARG A 330 27.68 -12.49 10.18
N THR A 331 28.76 -11.72 10.29
CA THR A 331 29.79 -11.66 9.28
C THR A 331 30.57 -12.97 9.24
N TYR A 332 31.04 -13.38 8.05
CA TYR A 332 31.87 -14.58 7.89
C TYR A 332 33.08 -14.52 8.83
N GLY A 333 33.42 -15.64 9.47
CA GLY A 333 34.53 -15.73 10.42
C GLY A 333 34.23 -15.28 11.86
N HIS A 334 33.06 -14.66 12.14
CA HIS A 334 32.69 -14.23 13.49
C HIS A 334 31.61 -15.14 14.10
N LYS A 335 31.75 -15.48 15.40
CA LYS A 335 30.79 -16.33 16.14
C LYS A 335 29.46 -15.62 16.40
N LYS A 336 29.47 -14.30 16.63
CA LYS A 336 28.28 -13.47 16.91
C LYS A 336 28.28 -12.22 16.04
N PRO A 337 27.10 -11.68 15.63
CA PRO A 337 27.04 -10.37 14.98
C PRO A 337 27.49 -9.30 15.96
N LYS A 338 28.28 -8.32 15.51
CA LYS A 338 28.61 -7.15 16.29
C LYS A 338 27.36 -6.31 16.47
N ARG A 339 26.81 -6.26 17.67
CA ARG A 339 25.67 -5.43 18.07
C ARG A 339 26.14 -4.41 19.10
N GLY A 340 25.62 -3.21 19.05
CA GLY A 340 25.90 -2.15 19.99
C GLY A 340 26.93 -1.13 19.48
N PHE A 341 26.71 0.14 19.86
CA PHE A 341 27.80 1.10 19.87
C PHE A 341 28.76 0.64 20.99
N LYS A 342 30.05 0.51 20.73
CA LYS A 342 31.02 0.56 21.78
C LYS A 342 30.96 1.99 22.31
N LEU A 343 30.19 2.21 23.38
CA LEU A 343 30.40 3.34 24.25
C LEU A 343 31.84 3.14 24.79
N GLY A 344 32.73 4.03 24.41
CA GLY A 344 34.15 3.85 24.52
C GLY A 344 34.61 3.24 25.86
N GLU A 345 35.51 2.25 25.74
CA GLU A 345 36.53 1.98 26.71
C GLU A 345 37.57 3.09 26.64
#